data_af070665dbb967e95059ed4e58a668d4
#
_entry.id   af070665dbb967e95059ed4e58a668d4
#
_cell.length_a   1.000
_cell.length_b   1.000
_cell.length_c   1.000
_cell.angle_alpha   90.00
_cell.angle_beta   90.00
_cell.angle_gamma   90.00
#
_symmetry.space_group_name_H-M   'P 1'
#
loop_
_entity.id
_entity.type
_entity.pdbx_description
1 polymer ?
#
loop_
_entity_poly.entity_id
_entity_poly.type
_entity_poly.pdbx_seq_one_letter_code
_entity_poly.pdbx_strand_id
1 'polypeptide(L)'
;WFMKNEWSVKKLNALVLSSETYRRSSRHPDSDSFEKKDPKRLLYASFIPRRLVAEEIRDAMLFASGELNFKVGGIPARPDLNSEVAFQPRQIMGGTASVYEPDPLPSQRNRRTIYAEKIRGLRDPFLEAFNQPGPDDSCELRQSSTVAPQALTLLNAEEVHDRTLSFAVRLLKEEKKDPVVIRRAFQFALGRSATADEVAACVSRWKEATQAEKEKTPTPKTYSKKIKRTVMAEKTGEPYDFWEILPVFESYEPDLQGSE
;
A
#
# COMPACT_ATOMS: atom_id res chain seq x y z
N TRP A 1 34.37 15.79 8.52
CA TRP A 1 33.25 15.70 9.47
C TRP A 1 32.91 14.24 9.78
N PHE A 2 32.71 13.37 8.75
CA PHE A 2 32.33 11.98 8.90
C PHE A 2 33.32 11.15 9.72
N MET A 3 34.62 11.30 9.43
CA MET A 3 35.68 10.66 10.22
C MET A 3 35.68 11.10 11.70
N LYS A 4 35.49 12.42 11.97
CA LYS A 4 35.40 12.96 13.34
C LYS A 4 34.17 12.49 14.11
N ASN A 5 33.15 11.97 13.42
CA ASN A 5 31.93 11.44 14.00
C ASN A 5 31.90 9.91 13.98
N GLU A 6 33.08 9.27 14.08
CA GLU A 6 33.21 7.81 14.22
C GLU A 6 32.62 7.02 13.04
N TRP A 7 32.63 7.57 11.83
CA TRP A 7 32.08 6.96 10.64
C TRP A 7 30.57 6.61 10.75
N SER A 8 29.87 7.31 11.63
CA SER A 8 28.46 7.04 11.91
C SER A 8 27.55 7.51 10.77
N VAL A 9 27.02 6.56 9.99
CA VAL A 9 26.02 6.82 8.95
C VAL A 9 24.74 7.43 9.55
N LYS A 10 24.37 7.04 10.77
CA LYS A 10 23.21 7.60 11.47
C LYS A 10 23.38 9.10 11.75
N LYS A 11 24.57 9.52 12.21
CA LYS A 11 24.87 10.94 12.43
C LYS A 11 24.89 11.72 11.11
N LEU A 12 25.42 11.12 10.03
CA LEU A 12 25.42 11.73 8.70
C LEU A 12 23.98 11.95 8.18
N ASN A 13 23.14 10.92 8.27
CA ASN A 13 21.74 11.04 7.89
C ASN A 13 21.00 12.11 8.70
N ALA A 14 21.22 12.16 10.01
CA ALA A 14 20.66 13.20 10.86
C ALA A 14 21.07 14.61 10.42
N LEU A 15 22.36 14.80 10.09
CA LEU A 15 22.88 16.07 9.58
C LEU A 15 22.19 16.48 8.27
N VAL A 16 22.07 15.57 7.32
CA VAL A 16 21.43 15.83 6.01
C VAL A 16 19.96 16.17 6.21
N LEU A 17 19.22 15.35 6.95
CA LEU A 17 17.77 15.52 7.17
C LEU A 17 17.41 16.78 7.96
N SER A 18 18.32 17.23 8.85
CA SER A 18 18.11 18.47 9.62
C SER A 18 18.51 19.75 8.87
N SER A 19 19.17 19.62 7.71
CA SER A 19 19.63 20.78 6.94
C SER A 19 18.44 21.60 6.39
N GLU A 20 18.59 22.90 6.32
CA GLU A 20 17.60 23.79 5.70
C GLU A 20 17.35 23.44 4.24
N THR A 21 18.37 23.01 3.51
CA THR A 21 18.28 22.59 2.12
C THR A 21 17.35 21.40 1.95
N TYR A 22 17.48 20.36 2.78
CA TYR A 22 16.63 19.18 2.72
C TYR A 22 15.18 19.48 3.12
N ARG A 23 14.98 20.41 4.06
CA ARG A 23 13.67 20.78 4.61
C ARG A 23 12.94 21.83 3.78
N ARG A 24 13.45 22.25 2.63
CA ARG A 24 12.78 23.22 1.75
C ARG A 24 11.46 22.67 1.21
N SER A 25 10.51 23.58 1.06
CA SER A 25 9.23 23.27 0.39
C SER A 25 9.45 22.89 -1.06
N SER A 26 8.54 22.07 -1.59
CA SER A 26 8.47 21.78 -3.02
C SER A 26 7.94 22.96 -3.85
N ARG A 27 7.33 23.96 -3.21
CA ARG A 27 6.81 25.18 -3.83
C ARG A 27 7.73 26.34 -3.49
N HIS A 28 8.30 26.98 -4.50
CA HIS A 28 9.05 28.20 -4.34
C HIS A 28 8.09 29.42 -4.35
N PRO A 29 8.25 30.41 -3.46
CA PRO A 29 7.36 31.59 -3.43
C PRO A 29 7.34 32.37 -4.76
N ASP A 30 8.46 32.42 -5.47
CA ASP A 30 8.62 33.03 -6.80
C ASP A 30 8.97 31.94 -7.82
N SER A 31 7.99 31.06 -8.13
CA SER A 31 8.18 29.93 -9.02
C SER A 31 8.60 30.34 -10.42
N ASP A 32 8.00 31.40 -10.97
CA ASP A 32 8.19 31.81 -12.37
C ASP A 32 9.60 32.36 -12.62
N SER A 33 10.11 33.16 -11.70
CA SER A 33 11.49 33.67 -11.74
C SER A 33 12.50 32.56 -11.51
N PHE A 34 12.17 31.64 -10.60
CA PHE A 34 13.03 30.52 -10.26
C PHE A 34 13.17 29.52 -11.41
N GLU A 35 12.07 29.16 -12.08
CA GLU A 35 12.09 28.25 -13.23
C GLU A 35 12.90 28.81 -14.42
N LYS A 36 12.92 30.14 -14.58
CA LYS A 36 13.78 30.81 -15.59
C LYS A 36 15.26 30.75 -15.25
N LYS A 37 15.61 30.87 -13.95
CA LYS A 37 17.01 30.90 -13.47
C LYS A 37 17.61 29.51 -13.29
N ASP A 38 16.80 28.54 -12.87
CA ASP A 38 17.23 27.16 -12.61
C ASP A 38 16.19 26.14 -13.12
N PRO A 39 16.02 26.04 -14.46
CA PRO A 39 15.03 25.13 -15.05
C PRO A 39 15.30 23.66 -14.74
N LYS A 40 16.54 23.30 -14.41
CA LYS A 40 16.94 21.94 -14.03
C LYS A 40 16.92 21.68 -12.52
N ARG A 41 16.55 22.69 -11.74
CA ARG A 41 16.51 22.63 -10.25
C ARG A 41 17.79 22.11 -9.60
N LEU A 42 18.94 22.53 -10.13
CA LEU A 42 20.27 22.10 -9.64
C LEU A 42 20.77 22.93 -8.43
N LEU A 43 20.16 24.10 -8.17
CA LEU A 43 20.55 24.98 -7.07
C LEU A 43 19.87 24.64 -5.74
N TYR A 44 19.11 23.55 -5.68
CA TYR A 44 18.43 23.09 -4.46
C TYR A 44 17.57 24.16 -3.75
N ALA A 45 17.03 25.12 -4.47
CA ALA A 45 16.21 26.18 -3.90
C ALA A 45 14.82 25.72 -3.49
N SER A 46 14.34 24.60 -4.05
CA SER A 46 13.11 23.91 -3.66
C SER A 46 13.32 22.40 -3.70
N PHE A 47 12.53 21.66 -2.93
CA PHE A 47 12.52 20.21 -3.00
C PHE A 47 11.86 19.73 -4.32
N ILE A 48 12.49 18.79 -4.99
CA ILE A 48 11.91 18.18 -6.20
C ILE A 48 10.99 17.05 -5.77
N PRO A 49 9.66 17.18 -5.98
CA PRO A 49 8.75 16.08 -5.69
C PRO A 49 9.10 14.86 -6.53
N ARG A 50 9.17 13.71 -5.91
CA ARG A 50 9.30 12.43 -6.59
C ARG A 50 8.08 11.56 -6.34
N ARG A 51 7.81 10.69 -7.27
CA ARG A 51 6.79 9.67 -7.08
C ARG A 51 7.25 8.66 -6.02
N LEU A 52 6.34 8.22 -5.17
CA LEU A 52 6.61 7.13 -4.25
C LEU A 52 6.81 5.83 -5.04
N VAL A 53 7.74 5.00 -4.61
CA VAL A 53 7.90 3.65 -5.13
C VAL A 53 6.87 2.70 -4.50
N ALA A 54 6.65 1.55 -5.10
CA ALA A 54 5.62 0.59 -4.70
C ALA A 54 5.63 0.28 -3.20
N GLU A 55 6.81 0.02 -2.65
CA GLU A 55 7.01 -0.28 -1.23
C GLU A 55 6.66 0.90 -0.32
N GLU A 56 6.97 2.12 -0.76
CA GLU A 56 6.63 3.33 -0.01
C GLU A 56 5.13 3.59 -0.01
N ILE A 57 4.43 3.28 -1.12
CA ILE A 57 2.97 3.42 -1.20
C ILE A 57 2.31 2.48 -0.20
N ARG A 58 2.70 1.20 -0.19
CA ARG A 58 2.16 0.21 0.75
C ARG A 58 2.48 0.60 2.20
N ASP A 59 3.72 0.95 2.51
CA ASP A 59 4.12 1.36 3.85
C ASP A 59 3.36 2.63 4.30
N ALA A 60 3.12 3.59 3.41
CA ALA A 60 2.35 4.80 3.70
C ALA A 60 0.87 4.49 3.99
N MET A 61 0.25 3.56 3.26
CA MET A 61 -1.12 3.12 3.53
C MET A 61 -1.22 2.44 4.90
N LEU A 62 -0.30 1.54 5.23
CA LEU A 62 -0.22 0.88 6.54
C LEU A 62 0.01 1.89 7.68
N PHE A 63 0.85 2.89 7.44
CA PHE A 63 1.09 3.95 8.41
C PHE A 63 -0.15 4.82 8.64
N ALA A 64 -0.81 5.23 7.57
CA ALA A 64 -2.02 6.05 7.66
C ALA A 64 -3.16 5.29 8.36
N SER A 65 -3.34 4.01 8.02
CA SER A 65 -4.36 3.14 8.64
C SER A 65 -4.08 2.83 10.12
N GLY A 66 -2.84 3.01 10.59
CA GLY A 66 -2.44 2.71 11.96
C GLY A 66 -2.06 1.25 12.20
N GLU A 67 -1.86 0.47 11.14
CA GLU A 67 -1.58 -0.96 11.21
C GLU A 67 -0.10 -1.30 10.96
N LEU A 68 0.74 -0.30 10.67
CA LEU A 68 2.15 -0.53 10.37
C LEU A 68 2.91 -1.04 11.60
N ASN A 69 3.46 -2.23 11.49
CA ASN A 69 4.38 -2.77 12.49
C ASN A 69 5.81 -2.29 12.22
N PHE A 70 6.36 -1.51 13.15
CA PHE A 70 7.71 -0.93 13.07
C PHE A 70 8.84 -1.88 13.47
N LYS A 71 8.55 -3.15 13.79
CA LYS A 71 9.58 -4.11 14.20
C LYS A 71 10.69 -4.22 13.14
N VAL A 72 11.93 -4.04 13.58
CA VAL A 72 13.14 -4.11 12.74
C VAL A 72 13.77 -5.49 12.85
N GLY A 73 14.22 -6.03 11.71
CA GLY A 73 14.93 -7.32 11.65
C GLY A 73 14.02 -8.55 11.90
N GLY A 74 14.62 -9.70 12.05
CA GLY A 74 13.94 -10.96 12.27
C GLY A 74 13.55 -11.69 10.98
N ILE A 75 12.65 -12.66 11.11
CA ILE A 75 12.15 -13.49 10.00
C ILE A 75 11.36 -12.60 9.02
N PRO A 76 11.52 -12.79 7.69
CA PRO A 76 10.72 -12.08 6.70
C PRO A 76 9.22 -12.26 6.94
N ALA A 77 8.46 -11.21 6.68
CA ALA A 77 7.01 -11.24 6.77
C ALA A 77 6.40 -11.79 5.49
N ARG A 78 5.27 -12.48 5.60
CA ARG A 78 4.43 -12.90 4.48
C ARG A 78 3.15 -12.07 4.49
N PRO A 79 3.11 -10.93 3.76
CA PRO A 79 1.92 -10.10 3.65
C PRO A 79 0.74 -10.85 3.01
N ASP A 80 -0.47 -10.31 3.14
CA ASP A 80 -1.60 -10.76 2.34
C ASP A 80 -1.30 -10.56 0.86
N LEU A 81 -1.67 -11.53 0.06
CA LEU A 81 -1.70 -11.45 -1.39
C LEU A 81 -3.13 -11.70 -1.87
N ASN A 82 -3.47 -11.11 -3.01
CA ASN A 82 -4.72 -11.43 -3.68
C ASN A 82 -4.89 -12.95 -3.77
N SER A 83 -6.06 -13.45 -3.36
CA SER A 83 -6.33 -14.88 -3.26
C SER A 83 -6.15 -15.62 -4.57
N GLU A 84 -6.47 -15.01 -5.72
CA GLU A 84 -6.28 -15.63 -7.03
C GLU A 84 -4.79 -15.87 -7.36
N VAL A 85 -3.92 -14.99 -6.89
CA VAL A 85 -2.47 -15.12 -7.07
C VAL A 85 -1.88 -16.12 -6.08
N ALA A 86 -2.33 -16.09 -4.83
CA ALA A 86 -1.88 -17.00 -3.78
C ALA A 86 -2.27 -18.45 -4.06
N PHE A 87 -3.38 -18.65 -4.74
CA PHE A 87 -3.93 -19.96 -5.14
C PHE A 87 -3.52 -20.43 -6.53
N GLN A 88 -2.43 -19.95 -7.09
CA GLN A 88 -1.94 -20.53 -8.33
C GLN A 88 -1.66 -22.03 -8.12
N PRO A 89 -2.46 -22.94 -8.76
CA PRO A 89 -2.26 -24.36 -8.58
C PRO A 89 -0.93 -24.76 -9.23
N ARG A 90 0.10 -25.00 -8.44
CA ARG A 90 1.25 -25.75 -8.93
C ARG A 90 0.90 -27.22 -8.87
N GLN A 91 0.89 -27.89 -10.00
CA GLN A 91 0.90 -29.34 -10.03
C GLN A 91 2.23 -29.85 -9.47
N ILE A 92 2.21 -30.21 -8.20
CA ILE A 92 3.33 -30.91 -7.59
C ILE A 92 2.89 -32.35 -7.39
N MET A 93 3.48 -33.27 -8.16
CA MET A 93 3.25 -34.72 -8.05
C MET A 93 1.77 -35.17 -8.10
N GLY A 94 0.94 -34.51 -8.91
CA GLY A 94 -0.47 -34.87 -9.09
C GLY A 94 -1.43 -34.28 -8.06
N GLY A 95 -0.95 -33.31 -7.25
CA GLY A 95 -1.77 -32.55 -6.31
C GLY A 95 -1.72 -31.04 -6.55
N THR A 96 -2.74 -30.31 -6.11
CA THR A 96 -2.73 -28.85 -6.05
C THR A 96 -2.20 -28.45 -4.67
N ALA A 97 -1.14 -27.62 -4.63
CA ALA A 97 -0.64 -27.05 -3.39
C ALA A 97 -0.77 -25.53 -3.45
N SER A 98 -1.16 -24.93 -2.32
CA SER A 98 -1.03 -23.50 -2.14
C SER A 98 0.45 -23.11 -2.25
N VAL A 99 0.74 -22.12 -3.09
CA VAL A 99 2.12 -21.66 -3.30
C VAL A 99 2.52 -20.65 -2.25
N TYR A 100 1.56 -19.99 -1.64
CA TYR A 100 1.76 -18.91 -0.70
C TYR A 100 0.70 -18.94 0.41
N GLU A 101 1.16 -18.87 1.63
CA GLU A 101 0.32 -18.70 2.82
C GLU A 101 0.78 -17.45 3.56
N PRO A 102 -0.08 -16.44 3.74
CA PRO A 102 0.23 -15.27 4.56
C PRO A 102 0.52 -15.67 6.01
N ASP A 103 1.28 -14.83 6.72
CA ASP A 103 1.44 -15.00 8.15
C ASP A 103 0.08 -14.92 8.87
N PRO A 104 -0.15 -15.73 9.92
CA PRO A 104 -1.48 -15.84 10.53
C PRO A 104 -1.95 -14.56 11.22
N LEU A 105 -1.04 -13.76 11.76
CA LEU A 105 -1.39 -12.55 12.51
C LEU A 105 -1.18 -11.28 11.67
N PRO A 106 -2.14 -10.32 11.68
CA PRO A 106 -1.98 -9.04 10.99
C PRO A 106 -0.70 -8.30 11.40
N SER A 107 -0.33 -8.33 12.68
CA SER A 107 0.90 -7.73 13.17
C SER A 107 2.18 -8.31 12.55
N GLN A 108 2.14 -9.56 12.07
CA GLN A 108 3.24 -10.18 11.32
C GLN A 108 3.20 -9.74 9.85
N ARG A 109 2.02 -9.72 9.22
CA ARG A 109 1.81 -9.35 7.83
C ARG A 109 2.07 -7.87 7.55
N ASN A 110 1.70 -6.99 8.49
CA ASN A 110 1.70 -5.53 8.32
C ASN A 110 3.04 -4.88 8.65
N ARG A 111 4.15 -5.61 8.48
CA ARG A 111 5.49 -5.04 8.60
C ARG A 111 5.83 -4.20 7.37
N ARG A 112 6.85 -3.33 7.51
CA ARG A 112 7.37 -2.57 6.37
C ARG A 112 7.71 -3.50 5.22
N THR A 113 7.40 -3.07 4.01
CA THR A 113 7.56 -3.88 2.79
C THR A 113 9.00 -4.33 2.52
N ILE A 114 10.00 -3.64 3.07
CA ILE A 114 11.41 -4.08 3.00
C ILE A 114 11.64 -5.43 3.70
N TYR A 115 10.77 -5.82 4.63
CA TYR A 115 10.81 -7.12 5.32
C TYR A 115 9.91 -8.18 4.70
N ALA A 116 9.19 -7.84 3.62
CA ALA A 116 8.32 -8.79 2.93
C ALA A 116 9.15 -9.84 2.20
N GLU A 117 8.76 -11.10 2.36
CA GLU A 117 9.34 -12.22 1.61
C GLU A 117 9.06 -12.05 0.12
N LYS A 118 10.08 -12.25 -0.71
CA LYS A 118 9.96 -12.26 -2.16
C LYS A 118 10.14 -13.67 -2.67
N ILE A 119 9.13 -14.19 -3.33
CA ILE A 119 9.14 -15.54 -3.90
C ILE A 119 9.29 -15.42 -5.42
N ARG A 120 10.25 -16.17 -5.99
CA ARG A 120 10.44 -16.24 -7.44
C ARG A 120 9.19 -16.79 -8.12
N GLY A 121 8.81 -16.19 -9.23
CA GLY A 121 7.62 -16.58 -9.98
C GLY A 121 6.28 -16.23 -9.30
N LEU A 122 6.30 -15.54 -8.17
CA LEU A 122 5.10 -15.02 -7.51
C LEU A 122 5.26 -13.51 -7.28
N ARG A 123 4.45 -12.71 -7.96
CA ARG A 123 4.46 -11.26 -7.84
C ARG A 123 3.22 -10.78 -7.12
N ASP A 124 3.40 -9.81 -6.25
CA ASP A 124 2.31 -9.07 -5.67
C ASP A 124 1.71 -8.12 -6.74
N PRO A 125 0.46 -8.30 -7.16
CA PRO A 125 -0.15 -7.49 -8.22
C PRO A 125 -0.23 -6.01 -7.89
N PHE A 126 -0.42 -5.65 -6.61
CA PHE A 126 -0.44 -4.27 -6.17
C PHE A 126 0.94 -3.62 -6.35
N LEU A 127 1.98 -4.25 -5.85
CA LEU A 127 3.34 -3.74 -5.95
C LEU A 127 3.84 -3.73 -7.40
N GLU A 128 3.45 -4.72 -8.20
CA GLU A 128 3.76 -4.78 -9.65
C GLU A 128 3.12 -3.62 -10.42
N ALA A 129 1.86 -3.27 -10.12
CA ALA A 129 1.18 -2.13 -10.74
C ALA A 129 1.94 -0.81 -10.52
N PHE A 130 2.70 -0.69 -9.44
CA PHE A 130 3.56 0.47 -9.11
C PHE A 130 5.04 0.25 -9.44
N ASN A 131 5.33 -0.61 -10.42
CA ASN A 131 6.68 -0.86 -10.94
C ASN A 131 7.67 -1.43 -9.92
N GLN A 132 7.22 -2.29 -8.99
CA GLN A 132 8.17 -3.05 -8.20
C GLN A 132 8.98 -3.96 -9.13
N PRO A 133 10.32 -3.95 -9.05
CA PRO A 133 11.17 -4.87 -9.82
C PRO A 133 10.81 -6.31 -9.53
N GLY A 134 10.85 -7.16 -10.56
CA GLY A 134 10.68 -8.60 -10.42
C GLY A 134 11.71 -9.21 -9.48
N PRO A 135 11.39 -10.33 -8.81
CA PRO A 135 12.32 -10.99 -7.91
C PRO A 135 13.38 -11.81 -8.66
N ASP A 136 13.22 -11.99 -9.97
CA ASP A 136 14.04 -12.90 -10.77
C ASP A 136 15.26 -12.21 -11.38
N ASP A 137 15.19 -10.88 -11.57
CA ASP A 137 16.22 -10.11 -12.25
C ASP A 137 16.82 -9.02 -11.35
N SER A 138 18.09 -8.71 -11.62
CA SER A 138 18.76 -7.54 -11.02
C SER A 138 18.22 -6.27 -11.65
N CYS A 139 17.87 -5.28 -10.83
CA CYS A 139 17.36 -3.99 -11.27
C CYS A 139 18.29 -2.86 -10.84
N GLU A 140 19.04 -2.30 -11.77
CA GLU A 140 19.94 -1.17 -11.51
C GLU A 140 19.17 0.14 -11.36
N LEU A 141 18.14 0.34 -12.21
CA LEU A 141 17.32 1.54 -12.24
C LEU A 141 15.85 1.18 -12.27
N ARG A 142 15.10 1.65 -11.28
CA ARG A 142 13.65 1.45 -11.24
C ARG A 142 12.95 2.34 -12.27
N GLN A 143 12.06 1.74 -13.04
CA GLN A 143 11.20 2.49 -13.93
C GLN A 143 10.15 3.27 -13.13
N SER A 144 9.84 4.48 -13.58
CA SER A 144 8.73 5.26 -13.06
C SER A 144 7.75 5.53 -14.20
N SER A 145 6.52 5.08 -14.02
CA SER A 145 5.45 5.26 -15.01
C SER A 145 4.23 5.90 -14.35
N THR A 146 3.41 6.56 -15.15
CA THR A 146 2.09 7.05 -14.75
C THR A 146 1.08 6.52 -15.76
N VAL A 147 0.39 5.46 -15.38
CA VAL A 147 -0.53 4.74 -16.26
C VAL A 147 -1.88 4.53 -15.59
N ALA A 148 -2.94 4.43 -16.40
CA ALA A 148 -4.31 4.25 -15.91
C ALA A 148 -4.49 3.04 -14.95
N PRO A 149 -3.86 1.87 -15.16
CA PRO A 149 -3.96 0.74 -14.23
C PRO A 149 -3.61 1.08 -12.79
N GLN A 150 -2.66 1.99 -12.54
CA GLN A 150 -2.29 2.41 -11.17
C GLN A 150 -3.44 3.12 -10.45
N ALA A 151 -4.15 4.00 -11.16
CA ALA A 151 -5.33 4.67 -10.59
C ALA A 151 -6.46 3.67 -10.33
N LEU A 152 -6.69 2.73 -11.26
CA LEU A 152 -7.70 1.68 -11.10
C LEU A 152 -7.34 0.74 -9.94
N THR A 153 -6.08 0.41 -9.74
CA THR A 153 -5.62 -0.39 -8.60
C THR A 153 -5.91 0.33 -7.29
N LEU A 154 -5.61 1.64 -7.18
CA LEU A 154 -5.92 2.41 -5.97
C LEU A 154 -7.43 2.53 -5.69
N LEU A 155 -8.27 2.41 -6.71
CA LEU A 155 -9.73 2.48 -6.55
C LEU A 155 -10.38 1.13 -6.25
N ASN A 156 -9.79 0.01 -6.71
CA ASN A 156 -10.46 -1.29 -6.74
C ASN A 156 -9.72 -2.40 -6.00
N ALA A 157 -8.45 -2.23 -5.65
CA ALA A 157 -7.71 -3.29 -4.96
C ALA A 157 -8.25 -3.52 -3.55
N GLU A 158 -8.45 -4.77 -3.19
CA GLU A 158 -8.91 -5.21 -1.86
C GLU A 158 -8.03 -4.65 -0.75
N GLU A 159 -6.72 -4.73 -0.90
CA GLU A 159 -5.76 -4.17 0.05
C GLU A 159 -5.99 -2.67 0.32
N VAL A 160 -6.34 -1.88 -0.70
CA VAL A 160 -6.64 -0.45 -0.53
C VAL A 160 -7.93 -0.23 0.23
N HIS A 161 -8.96 -1.04 -0.04
CA HIS A 161 -10.23 -0.98 0.69
C HIS A 161 -10.04 -1.32 2.16
N ASP A 162 -9.30 -2.37 2.47
CA ASP A 162 -8.99 -2.78 3.84
C ASP A 162 -8.25 -1.69 4.60
N ARG A 163 -7.19 -1.13 4.00
CA ARG A 163 -6.45 0.00 4.61
C ARG A 163 -7.32 1.24 4.77
N THR A 164 -8.23 1.49 3.84
CA THR A 164 -9.18 2.61 3.94
C THR A 164 -10.17 2.41 5.08
N LEU A 165 -10.66 1.19 5.27
CA LEU A 165 -11.54 0.85 6.39
C LEU A 165 -10.83 1.03 7.73
N SER A 166 -9.62 0.50 7.88
CA SER A 166 -8.79 0.70 9.08
C SER A 166 -8.53 2.16 9.35
N PHE A 167 -8.20 2.93 8.30
CA PHE A 167 -7.97 4.37 8.42
C PHE A 167 -9.22 5.10 8.94
N ALA A 168 -10.39 4.79 8.40
CA ALA A 168 -11.65 5.36 8.86
C ALA A 168 -11.93 5.01 10.33
N VAL A 169 -11.75 3.74 10.72
CA VAL A 169 -11.93 3.29 12.10
C VAL A 169 -10.98 4.00 13.05
N ARG A 170 -9.69 4.13 12.67
CA ARG A 170 -8.71 4.88 13.45
C ARG A 170 -9.15 6.31 13.68
N LEU A 171 -9.48 7.03 12.61
CA LEU A 171 -9.88 8.43 12.69
C LEU A 171 -11.12 8.64 13.57
N LEU A 172 -12.12 7.77 13.46
CA LEU A 172 -13.35 7.83 14.25
C LEU A 172 -13.14 7.44 15.73
N LYS A 173 -12.10 6.70 16.05
CA LYS A 173 -11.68 6.44 17.43
C LYS A 173 -10.98 7.66 18.03
N GLU A 174 -10.09 8.31 17.27
CA GLU A 174 -9.31 9.46 17.72
C GLU A 174 -10.18 10.72 17.85
N GLU A 175 -11.14 10.93 16.94
CA GLU A 175 -11.89 12.19 16.81
C GLU A 175 -13.40 11.96 16.67
N LYS A 176 -14.20 12.86 17.24
CA LYS A 176 -15.68 12.73 17.24
C LYS A 176 -16.40 13.75 16.35
N LYS A 177 -15.72 14.83 15.95
CA LYS A 177 -16.32 15.89 15.16
C LYS A 177 -15.92 15.77 13.70
N ASP A 178 -16.88 15.61 12.79
CA ASP A 178 -16.65 15.42 11.37
C ASP A 178 -15.59 16.35 10.75
N PRO A 179 -15.62 17.68 10.98
CA PRO A 179 -14.60 18.57 10.41
C PRO A 179 -13.19 18.31 10.94
N VAL A 180 -13.06 17.81 12.17
CA VAL A 180 -11.76 17.47 12.78
C VAL A 180 -11.25 16.17 12.21
N VAL A 181 -12.13 15.16 12.08
CA VAL A 181 -11.82 13.88 11.40
C VAL A 181 -11.27 14.15 10.00
N ILE A 182 -11.93 14.99 9.20
CA ILE A 182 -11.47 15.32 7.84
C ILE A 182 -10.09 16.00 7.85
N ARG A 183 -9.87 16.97 8.71
CA ARG A 183 -8.56 17.63 8.83
C ARG A 183 -7.45 16.65 9.20
N ARG A 184 -7.76 15.73 10.12
CA ARG A 184 -6.82 14.69 10.54
C ARG A 184 -6.54 13.71 9.41
N ALA A 185 -7.56 13.32 8.64
CA ALA A 185 -7.41 12.49 7.45
C ALA A 185 -6.43 13.12 6.44
N PHE A 186 -6.58 14.41 6.15
CA PHE A 186 -5.66 15.13 5.25
C PHE A 186 -4.22 15.16 5.78
N GLN A 187 -4.03 15.32 7.09
CA GLN A 187 -2.70 15.28 7.70
C GLN A 187 -2.01 13.92 7.50
N PHE A 188 -2.72 12.83 7.75
CA PHE A 188 -2.15 11.49 7.60
C PHE A 188 -1.96 11.07 6.15
N ALA A 189 -2.96 11.31 5.29
CA ALA A 189 -2.93 10.82 3.92
C ALA A 189 -2.12 11.72 2.98
N LEU A 190 -2.14 13.05 3.20
CA LEU A 190 -1.55 14.03 2.29
C LEU A 190 -0.43 14.88 2.91
N GLY A 191 -0.16 14.70 4.21
CA GLY A 191 0.89 15.47 4.91
C GLY A 191 0.64 16.97 4.99
N ARG A 192 -0.61 17.42 4.82
CA ARG A 192 -1.01 18.84 4.87
C ARG A 192 -2.35 19.05 5.56
N SER A 193 -2.62 20.25 5.97
CA SER A 193 -3.95 20.63 6.45
C SER A 193 -4.95 20.77 5.30
N ALA A 194 -6.20 20.39 5.54
CA ALA A 194 -7.30 20.66 4.61
C ALA A 194 -7.70 22.13 4.65
N THR A 195 -8.08 22.70 3.51
CA THR A 195 -8.71 24.02 3.42
C THR A 195 -10.15 23.97 3.95
N ALA A 196 -10.75 25.13 4.21
CA ALA A 196 -12.14 25.20 4.66
C ALA A 196 -13.11 24.60 3.64
N ASP A 197 -12.86 24.85 2.34
CA ASP A 197 -13.70 24.36 1.25
C ASP A 197 -13.57 22.83 1.08
N GLU A 198 -12.35 22.29 1.20
CA GLU A 198 -12.14 20.83 1.19
C GLU A 198 -12.87 20.15 2.36
N VAL A 199 -12.80 20.73 3.55
CA VAL A 199 -13.52 20.20 4.71
C VAL A 199 -15.03 20.22 4.46
N ALA A 200 -15.58 21.33 3.96
CA ALA A 200 -17.01 21.46 3.69
C ALA A 200 -17.47 20.45 2.63
N ALA A 201 -16.73 20.31 1.54
CA ALA A 201 -17.03 19.37 0.47
C ALA A 201 -16.99 17.90 0.96
N CYS A 202 -15.97 17.53 1.75
CA CYS A 202 -15.87 16.19 2.32
C CYS A 202 -17.01 15.88 3.31
N VAL A 203 -17.37 16.82 4.17
CA VAL A 203 -18.49 16.63 5.13
C VAL A 203 -19.82 16.48 4.39
N SER A 204 -20.07 17.28 3.34
CA SER A 204 -21.27 17.13 2.51
C SER A 204 -21.33 15.75 1.87
N ARG A 205 -20.25 15.35 1.20
CA ARG A 205 -20.15 14.03 0.55
C ARG A 205 -20.32 12.88 1.52
N TRP A 206 -19.74 12.98 2.71
CA TRP A 206 -19.89 11.96 3.75
C TRP A 206 -21.35 11.81 4.18
N LYS A 207 -22.07 12.92 4.41
CA LYS A 207 -23.50 12.89 4.76
C LYS A 207 -24.35 12.27 3.65
N GLU A 208 -24.12 12.65 2.40
CA GLU A 208 -24.79 12.08 1.23
C GLU A 208 -24.54 10.56 1.12
N ALA A 209 -23.29 10.13 1.24
CA ALA A 209 -22.94 8.72 1.21
C ALA A 209 -23.56 7.93 2.37
N THR A 210 -23.60 8.51 3.57
CA THR A 210 -24.23 7.89 4.74
C THR A 210 -25.74 7.74 4.54
N GLN A 211 -26.40 8.72 3.94
CA GLN A 211 -27.81 8.65 3.64
C GLN A 211 -28.09 7.57 2.57
N ALA A 212 -27.31 7.59 1.49
CA ALA A 212 -27.45 6.59 0.43
C ALA A 212 -27.23 5.15 0.93
N GLU A 213 -26.31 4.96 1.88
CA GLU A 213 -26.04 3.64 2.45
C GLU A 213 -27.17 3.15 3.36
N LYS A 214 -27.81 4.06 4.12
CA LYS A 214 -28.98 3.72 4.94
C LYS A 214 -30.19 3.27 4.13
N GLU A 215 -30.31 3.76 2.90
CA GLU A 215 -31.40 3.40 1.97
C GLU A 215 -31.18 2.07 1.26
N LYS A 216 -29.96 1.54 1.29
CA LYS A 216 -29.66 0.24 0.70
C LYS A 216 -30.15 -0.90 1.58
N THR A 217 -30.88 -1.82 1.00
CA THR A 217 -31.19 -3.11 1.63
C THR A 217 -29.99 -4.03 1.44
N PRO A 218 -29.34 -4.51 2.52
CA PRO A 218 -28.23 -5.44 2.38
C PRO A 218 -28.68 -6.71 1.66
N THR A 219 -28.11 -7.00 0.52
CA THR A 219 -28.32 -8.28 -0.16
C THR A 219 -27.21 -9.23 0.30
N PRO A 220 -27.53 -10.33 0.99
CA PRO A 220 -26.52 -11.32 1.38
C PRO A 220 -25.80 -11.84 0.14
N LYS A 221 -24.50 -11.63 0.06
CA LYS A 221 -23.67 -12.24 -0.99
C LYS A 221 -23.31 -13.66 -0.57
N THR A 222 -23.76 -14.64 -1.33
CA THR A 222 -23.35 -16.03 -1.15
C THR A 222 -22.13 -16.29 -2.01
N TYR A 223 -21.01 -16.58 -1.40
CA TYR A 223 -19.79 -16.95 -2.13
C TYR A 223 -19.75 -18.46 -2.33
N SER A 224 -19.37 -18.89 -3.53
CA SER A 224 -19.15 -20.30 -3.80
C SER A 224 -17.98 -20.82 -2.98
N LYS A 225 -18.17 -21.91 -2.25
CA LYS A 225 -17.09 -22.55 -1.48
C LYS A 225 -16.14 -23.38 -2.34
N LYS A 226 -16.51 -23.64 -3.59
CA LYS A 226 -15.74 -24.40 -4.55
C LYS A 226 -16.07 -23.99 -5.97
N ILE A 227 -15.08 -24.01 -6.83
CA ILE A 227 -15.24 -23.79 -8.28
C ILE A 227 -14.75 -25.02 -9.03
N LYS A 228 -15.35 -25.31 -10.17
CA LYS A 228 -14.89 -26.35 -11.07
C LYS A 228 -13.86 -25.74 -12.02
N ARG A 229 -12.68 -26.32 -12.08
CA ARG A 229 -11.62 -25.93 -13.03
C ARG A 229 -11.33 -27.08 -13.96
N THR A 230 -11.03 -26.75 -15.21
CA THR A 230 -10.55 -27.72 -16.21
C THR A 230 -9.09 -27.44 -16.48
N VAL A 231 -8.24 -28.44 -16.35
CA VAL A 231 -6.81 -28.35 -16.66
C VAL A 231 -6.40 -29.47 -17.61
N MET A 232 -5.32 -29.25 -18.35
CA MET A 232 -4.76 -30.26 -19.25
C MET A 232 -3.80 -31.15 -18.47
N ALA A 233 -3.97 -32.45 -18.56
CA ALA A 233 -3.05 -33.41 -17.97
C ALA A 233 -1.72 -33.38 -18.73
N GLU A 234 -0.61 -33.11 -18.07
CA GLU A 234 0.71 -32.97 -18.70
C GLU A 234 1.17 -34.23 -19.44
N LYS A 235 0.79 -35.41 -18.95
CA LYS A 235 1.21 -36.69 -19.54
C LYS A 235 0.39 -37.13 -20.73
N THR A 236 -0.91 -36.85 -20.74
CA THR A 236 -1.85 -37.35 -21.77
C THR A 236 -2.30 -36.27 -22.72
N GLY A 237 -2.17 -34.99 -22.34
CA GLY A 237 -2.73 -33.84 -23.07
C GLY A 237 -4.24 -33.78 -23.04
N GLU A 238 -4.92 -34.61 -22.22
CA GLU A 238 -6.35 -34.62 -22.11
C GLU A 238 -6.85 -33.66 -21.01
N PRO A 239 -7.97 -32.96 -21.24
CA PRO A 239 -8.57 -32.12 -20.21
C PRO A 239 -9.23 -32.97 -19.12
N TYR A 240 -9.00 -32.61 -17.86
CA TYR A 240 -9.73 -33.18 -16.73
C TYR A 240 -10.26 -32.08 -15.82
N ASP A 241 -11.37 -32.36 -15.19
CA ASP A 241 -12.03 -31.42 -14.28
C ASP A 241 -11.71 -31.76 -12.83
N PHE A 242 -11.43 -30.75 -12.04
CA PHE A 242 -11.34 -30.88 -10.59
C PHE A 242 -12.07 -29.75 -9.87
N TRP A 243 -12.42 -30.02 -8.62
CA TRP A 243 -13.04 -29.03 -7.75
C TRP A 243 -11.97 -28.38 -6.88
N GLU A 244 -11.79 -27.08 -7.08
CA GLU A 244 -10.96 -26.27 -6.21
C GLU A 244 -11.81 -25.75 -5.06
N ILE A 245 -11.35 -25.98 -3.82
CA ILE A 245 -11.98 -25.42 -2.63
C ILE A 245 -11.45 -24.00 -2.49
N LEU A 246 -12.34 -23.03 -2.56
CA LEU A 246 -11.99 -21.64 -2.33
C LEU A 246 -11.80 -21.39 -0.83
N PRO A 247 -10.85 -20.53 -0.43
CA PRO A 247 -10.75 -20.12 0.94
C PRO A 247 -12.08 -19.50 1.39
N VAL A 248 -12.40 -19.67 2.66
CA VAL A 248 -13.54 -18.97 3.25
C VAL A 248 -13.19 -17.49 3.20
N PHE A 249 -14.03 -16.70 2.54
CA PHE A 249 -13.87 -15.26 2.53
C PHE A 249 -14.20 -14.74 3.93
N GLU A 250 -13.19 -14.36 4.68
CA GLU A 250 -13.33 -13.72 5.97
C GLU A 250 -13.41 -12.21 5.75
N SER A 251 -14.35 -11.56 6.43
CA SER A 251 -14.43 -10.10 6.42
C SER A 251 -13.15 -9.54 7.04
N TYR A 252 -12.59 -8.54 6.40
CA TYR A 252 -11.45 -7.83 6.98
C TYR A 252 -11.84 -7.15 8.30
N GLU A 253 -11.06 -7.40 9.33
CA GLU A 253 -11.16 -6.72 10.63
C GLU A 253 -9.92 -5.86 10.87
N PRO A 254 -10.08 -4.53 11.11
CA PRO A 254 -8.96 -3.64 11.36
C PRO A 254 -8.15 -4.03 12.60
N ASP A 255 -6.84 -4.22 12.47
CA ASP A 255 -5.91 -4.40 13.57
C ASP A 255 -5.17 -3.11 13.88
N LEU A 256 -5.65 -2.38 14.86
CA LEU A 256 -5.10 -1.08 15.29
C LEU A 256 -4.06 -1.20 16.42
N GLN A 257 -3.52 -2.40 16.68
CA GLN A 257 -2.56 -2.61 17.78
C GLN A 257 -1.15 -2.08 17.47
N GLY A 258 -0.88 -1.63 16.25
CA GLY A 258 0.41 -1.04 15.86
C GLY A 258 0.64 0.40 16.30
N SER A 259 -0.25 0.99 17.09
CA SER A 259 -0.21 2.40 17.50
C SER A 259 0.20 2.61 18.98
N GLU A 260 0.74 1.59 19.66
CA GLU A 260 1.39 1.75 20.97
C GLU A 260 2.90 1.95 20.85
#